data_69a9c438b143aa880a8a91f40f0c6fc5
#
_entry.id   69a9c438b143aa880a8a91f40f0c6fc5
#
_cell.length_a   1.000
_cell.length_b   1.000
_cell.length_c   1.000
_cell.angle_alpha   90.00
_cell.angle_beta   90.00
_cell.angle_gamma   90.00
#
_symmetry.space_group_name_H-M   'P 1'
#
loop_
_entity.id
_entity.type
_entity.pdbx_description
1 polymer ?
#
loop_
_entity_poly.entity_id
_entity_poly.type
_entity_poly.pdbx_seq_one_letter_code
_entity_poly.pdbx_strand_id
1 'polypeptide(L)'
;AENLSQRREEVIHRLAMSVGEKQAEAEVDTSIDRTFSYAAWTDKFDGQVHNPPFRNITIAMNEPLGTVAVICPSEAPLLGFLSLTLPTLAMGNTIIIVPSETYPLITGDLYQLFDTSDLPGGAVNILTGYSSQLLKVLAEHDDVDAIWCFTDEAGAASAKAYSTGNLKQVFTNEGRAIDWFKSEQGEGRWFLQHATQVKNIWVPYGE
;
A
#
# COMPACT_ATOMS: atom_id res chain seq x y z
N ALA A 1 6.47 3.51 -13.28
CA ALA A 1 7.65 4.32 -12.99
C ALA A 1 7.97 5.25 -14.15
N GLU A 2 8.25 4.72 -15.34
CA GLU A 2 8.64 5.52 -16.51
C GLU A 2 7.60 6.60 -16.89
N ASN A 3 6.31 6.26 -16.91
CA ASN A 3 5.24 7.21 -17.20
C ASN A 3 5.15 8.33 -16.14
N LEU A 4 5.36 8.01 -14.88
CA LEU A 4 5.42 9.02 -13.82
C LEU A 4 6.63 9.95 -14.02
N SER A 5 7.79 9.37 -14.36
CA SER A 5 9.00 10.13 -14.65
C SER A 5 8.83 11.07 -15.87
N GLN A 6 8.18 10.61 -16.94
CA GLN A 6 7.91 11.42 -18.13
C GLN A 6 6.94 12.57 -17.85
N ARG A 7 5.98 12.37 -16.92
CA ARG A 7 4.99 13.39 -16.54
C ARG A 7 5.39 14.19 -15.30
N ARG A 8 6.66 14.14 -14.91
CA ARG A 8 7.20 14.77 -13.68
C ARG A 8 6.72 16.21 -13.52
N GLU A 9 6.94 17.07 -14.50
CA GLU A 9 6.61 18.49 -14.42
C GLU A 9 5.09 18.76 -14.32
N GLU A 10 4.29 17.95 -14.99
CA GLU A 10 2.82 18.01 -14.92
C GLU A 10 2.33 17.66 -13.50
N VAL A 11 2.86 16.58 -12.94
CA VAL A 11 2.50 16.12 -11.59
C VAL A 11 2.97 17.11 -10.53
N ILE A 12 4.18 17.66 -10.65
CA ILE A 12 4.67 18.75 -9.78
C ILE A 12 3.72 19.93 -9.83
N HIS A 13 3.37 20.42 -11.02
CA HIS A 13 2.48 21.56 -11.16
C HIS A 13 1.12 21.33 -10.49
N ARG A 14 0.56 20.15 -10.68
CA ARG A 14 -0.71 19.79 -10.05
C ARG A 14 -0.61 19.71 -8.52
N LEU A 15 0.40 19.04 -8.02
CA LEU A 15 0.62 18.85 -6.58
C LEU A 15 0.97 20.18 -5.88
N ALA A 16 1.71 21.05 -6.55
CA ALA A 16 2.11 22.35 -6.01
C ALA A 16 0.93 23.26 -5.65
N MET A 17 -0.21 23.11 -6.34
CA MET A 17 -1.44 23.83 -5.98
C MET A 17 -1.97 23.45 -4.57
N SER A 18 -1.57 22.30 -4.06
CA SER A 18 -2.00 21.78 -2.76
C SER A 18 -0.96 21.98 -1.67
N VAL A 19 0.30 21.64 -1.95
CA VAL A 19 1.36 21.59 -0.91
C VAL A 19 2.47 22.60 -1.10
N GLY A 20 2.44 23.38 -2.20
CA GLY A 20 3.50 24.31 -2.59
C GLY A 20 4.62 23.65 -3.40
N GLU A 21 5.34 24.47 -4.19
CA GLU A 21 6.27 24.01 -5.23
C GLU A 21 7.41 23.15 -4.69
N LYS A 22 8.08 23.63 -3.63
CA LYS A 22 9.22 22.92 -3.04
C LYS A 22 8.88 21.53 -2.50
N GLN A 23 7.73 21.39 -1.84
CA GLN A 23 7.29 20.10 -1.34
C GLN A 23 6.83 19.21 -2.49
N ALA A 24 6.10 19.75 -3.46
CA ALA A 24 5.64 19.02 -4.63
C ALA A 24 6.81 18.39 -5.41
N GLU A 25 7.87 19.16 -5.67
CA GLU A 25 9.07 18.67 -6.33
C GLU A 25 9.72 17.51 -5.56
N ALA A 26 9.91 17.67 -4.25
CA ALA A 26 10.50 16.64 -3.42
C ALA A 26 9.63 15.36 -3.34
N GLU A 27 8.30 15.51 -3.26
CA GLU A 27 7.38 14.35 -3.24
C GLU A 27 7.39 13.61 -4.57
N VAL A 28 7.37 14.30 -5.69
CA VAL A 28 7.36 13.66 -7.02
C VAL A 28 8.66 12.93 -7.27
N ASP A 29 9.81 13.54 -6.99
CA ASP A 29 11.11 12.91 -7.17
C ASP A 29 11.25 11.65 -6.31
N THR A 30 10.93 11.75 -5.02
CA THR A 30 10.95 10.58 -4.12
C THR A 30 9.93 9.50 -4.55
N SER A 31 8.77 9.90 -5.09
CA SER A 31 7.76 8.98 -5.58
C SER A 31 8.20 8.21 -6.82
N ILE A 32 8.94 8.87 -7.73
CA ILE A 32 9.52 8.21 -8.90
C ILE A 32 10.52 7.15 -8.45
N ASP A 33 11.47 7.51 -7.60
CA ASP A 33 12.49 6.58 -7.09
C ASP A 33 11.84 5.39 -6.36
N ARG A 34 10.84 5.64 -5.54
CA ARG A 34 10.08 4.62 -4.82
C ARG A 34 9.32 3.69 -5.74
N THR A 35 8.79 4.20 -6.85
CA THR A 35 8.09 3.39 -7.84
C THR A 35 9.05 2.44 -8.54
N PHE A 36 10.26 2.89 -8.89
CA PHE A 36 11.30 2.01 -9.42
C PHE A 36 11.75 0.97 -8.40
N SER A 37 11.89 1.37 -7.14
CA SER A 37 12.28 0.48 -6.04
C SER A 37 11.28 -0.66 -5.85
N TYR A 38 9.98 -0.37 -5.74
CA TYR A 38 8.96 -1.41 -5.60
C TYR A 38 8.76 -2.24 -6.87
N ALA A 39 8.93 -1.66 -8.07
CA ALA A 39 8.96 -2.44 -9.29
C ALA A 39 10.09 -3.48 -9.29
N ALA A 40 11.25 -3.14 -8.73
CA ALA A 40 12.35 -4.08 -8.57
C ALA A 40 12.10 -5.17 -7.52
N TRP A 41 11.16 -4.97 -6.58
CA TRP A 41 10.80 -5.98 -5.58
C TRP A 41 9.82 -7.05 -6.08
N THR A 42 9.12 -6.84 -7.19
CA THR A 42 8.08 -7.75 -7.69
C THR A 42 8.58 -9.18 -7.95
N ASP A 43 9.84 -9.36 -8.26
CA ASP A 43 10.51 -10.65 -8.54
C ASP A 43 11.55 -11.04 -7.49
N LYS A 44 11.63 -10.35 -6.35
CA LYS A 44 12.70 -10.55 -5.35
C LYS A 44 12.21 -10.81 -3.93
N PHE A 45 10.88 -10.80 -3.72
CA PHE A 45 10.30 -11.09 -2.41
C PHE A 45 9.92 -12.56 -2.31
N ASP A 46 10.95 -13.42 -2.18
CA ASP A 46 10.83 -14.87 -2.19
C ASP A 46 10.27 -15.42 -0.87
N GLY A 47 9.71 -16.62 -0.96
CA GLY A 47 9.40 -17.47 0.18
C GLY A 47 10.63 -18.16 0.76
N GLN A 48 10.41 -19.13 1.63
CA GLN A 48 11.47 -19.87 2.33
C GLN A 48 11.21 -21.38 2.27
N VAL A 49 12.30 -22.16 2.36
CA VAL A 49 12.23 -23.62 2.56
C VAL A 49 12.75 -23.95 3.94
N HIS A 50 11.92 -24.61 4.73
CA HIS A 50 12.26 -25.05 6.08
C HIS A 50 12.49 -26.56 6.13
N ASN A 51 13.48 -26.99 6.90
CA ASN A 51 13.75 -28.39 7.17
C ASN A 51 13.33 -28.71 8.63
N PRO A 52 12.10 -29.13 8.88
CA PRO A 52 11.62 -29.47 10.22
C PRO A 52 12.29 -30.76 10.75
N PRO A 53 12.22 -31.07 12.06
CA PRO A 53 12.91 -32.19 12.68
C PRO A 53 12.32 -33.59 12.34
N PHE A 54 11.33 -33.68 11.46
CA PHE A 54 10.74 -34.92 10.97
C PHE A 54 10.82 -34.97 9.43
N ARG A 55 10.60 -36.15 8.83
CA ARG A 55 10.78 -36.39 7.38
C ARG A 55 9.80 -35.61 6.51
N ASN A 56 10.04 -34.32 6.40
CA ASN A 56 9.21 -33.38 5.68
C ASN A 56 10.04 -32.17 5.24
N ILE A 57 9.67 -31.57 4.11
CA ILE A 57 10.10 -30.24 3.70
C ILE A 57 8.89 -29.34 3.80
N THR A 58 9.05 -28.19 4.43
CA THR A 58 8.01 -27.14 4.45
C THR A 58 8.42 -26.00 3.54
N ILE A 59 7.59 -25.74 2.54
CA ILE A 59 7.75 -24.61 1.63
C ILE A 59 6.84 -23.49 2.16
N ALA A 60 7.44 -22.38 2.61
CA ALA A 60 6.72 -21.19 3.05
C ALA A 60 6.66 -20.22 1.86
N MET A 61 5.48 -20.10 1.26
CA MET A 61 5.23 -19.22 0.12
C MET A 61 4.59 -17.91 0.57
N ASN A 62 5.02 -16.78 0.01
CA ASN A 62 4.32 -15.51 0.15
C ASN A 62 3.18 -15.47 -0.85
N GLU A 63 1.96 -15.27 -0.36
CA GLU A 63 0.75 -15.10 -1.18
C GLU A 63 0.12 -13.73 -0.91
N PRO A 64 -0.58 -13.12 -1.87
CA PRO A 64 -1.33 -11.90 -1.62
C PRO A 64 -2.40 -12.12 -0.54
N LEU A 65 -2.78 -11.06 0.15
CA LEU A 65 -3.88 -11.08 1.10
C LEU A 65 -5.24 -11.19 0.39
N GLY A 66 -5.37 -10.48 -0.75
CA GLY A 66 -6.61 -10.33 -1.49
C GLY A 66 -6.97 -8.87 -1.70
N THR A 67 -8.09 -8.43 -1.16
CA THR A 67 -8.55 -7.03 -1.21
C THR A 67 -8.03 -6.26 0.00
N VAL A 68 -7.20 -5.25 -0.24
CA VAL A 68 -6.62 -4.40 0.81
C VAL A 68 -7.25 -3.01 0.76
N ALA A 69 -7.90 -2.60 1.83
CA ALA A 69 -8.37 -1.23 1.99
C ALA A 69 -7.27 -0.37 2.64
N VAL A 70 -7.01 0.79 2.07
CA VAL A 70 -5.94 1.70 2.52
C VAL A 70 -6.53 3.07 2.82
N ILE A 71 -6.29 3.59 4.02
CA ILE A 71 -6.60 4.96 4.41
C ILE A 71 -5.28 5.73 4.50
N CYS A 72 -5.10 6.68 3.57
CA CYS A 72 -3.86 7.43 3.45
C CYS A 72 -3.69 8.50 4.53
N PRO A 73 -2.43 8.87 4.84
CA PRO A 73 -2.13 10.04 5.65
C PRO A 73 -2.45 11.35 4.91
N SER A 74 -2.55 12.45 5.63
CA SER A 74 -2.69 13.79 5.03
C SER A 74 -1.33 14.41 4.67
N GLU A 75 -0.28 14.04 5.38
CA GLU A 75 1.08 14.47 5.09
C GLU A 75 1.60 13.75 3.83
N ALA A 76 2.31 14.44 2.98
CA ALA A 76 2.86 13.93 1.73
C ALA A 76 1.81 13.17 0.89
N PRO A 77 0.78 13.86 0.37
CA PRO A 77 -0.41 13.23 -0.23
C PRO A 77 -0.13 12.36 -1.44
N LEU A 78 0.88 12.67 -2.25
CA LEU A 78 1.33 11.81 -3.34
C LEU A 78 2.24 10.69 -2.84
N LEU A 79 3.26 11.06 -2.08
CA LEU A 79 4.28 10.12 -1.64
C LEU A 79 3.71 9.09 -0.65
N GLY A 80 2.87 9.50 0.30
CA GLY A 80 2.18 8.61 1.21
C GLY A 80 1.23 7.65 0.47
N PHE A 81 0.47 8.17 -0.50
CA PHE A 81 -0.40 7.35 -1.35
C PHE A 81 0.39 6.27 -2.10
N LEU A 82 1.45 6.64 -2.82
CA LEU A 82 2.25 5.68 -3.58
C LEU A 82 3.03 4.71 -2.67
N SER A 83 3.53 5.18 -1.52
CA SER A 83 4.23 4.32 -0.55
C SER A 83 3.36 3.20 0.01
N LEU A 84 2.05 3.40 0.08
CA LEU A 84 1.09 2.39 0.53
C LEU A 84 0.52 1.56 -0.63
N THR A 85 0.33 2.17 -1.80
CA THR A 85 -0.20 1.49 -3.00
C THR A 85 0.81 0.52 -3.60
N LEU A 86 2.05 0.96 -3.78
CA LEU A 86 3.06 0.22 -4.55
C LEU A 86 3.44 -1.13 -3.94
N PRO A 87 3.74 -1.26 -2.63
CA PRO A 87 4.06 -2.56 -2.03
C PRO A 87 2.86 -3.51 -2.06
N THR A 88 1.66 -3.00 -1.85
CA THR A 88 0.42 -3.78 -1.88
C THR A 88 0.17 -4.34 -3.29
N LEU A 89 0.34 -3.50 -4.32
CA LEU A 89 0.20 -3.87 -5.71
C LEU A 89 1.31 -4.85 -6.16
N ALA A 90 2.57 -4.57 -5.78
CA ALA A 90 3.72 -5.42 -6.12
C ALA A 90 3.56 -6.86 -5.60
N MET A 91 2.84 -7.06 -4.49
CA MET A 91 2.56 -8.37 -3.92
C MET A 91 1.27 -9.02 -4.47
N GLY A 92 0.63 -8.42 -5.48
CA GLY A 92 -0.49 -9.03 -6.20
C GLY A 92 -1.87 -8.80 -5.57
N ASN A 93 -2.02 -7.82 -4.68
CA ASN A 93 -3.32 -7.49 -4.09
C ASN A 93 -4.14 -6.54 -4.96
N THR A 94 -5.45 -6.58 -4.78
CA THR A 94 -6.37 -5.54 -5.22
C THR A 94 -6.51 -4.49 -4.14
N ILE A 95 -6.56 -3.21 -4.53
CA ILE A 95 -6.52 -2.11 -3.58
C ILE A 95 -7.77 -1.25 -3.69
N ILE A 96 -8.36 -0.94 -2.55
CA ILE A 96 -9.35 0.13 -2.37
C ILE A 96 -8.67 1.21 -1.53
N ILE A 97 -8.34 2.36 -2.11
CA ILE A 97 -7.56 3.38 -1.44
C ILE A 97 -8.33 4.68 -1.27
N VAL A 98 -8.33 5.18 -0.04
CA VAL A 98 -8.86 6.49 0.33
C VAL A 98 -7.69 7.45 0.46
N PRO A 99 -7.51 8.38 -0.50
CA PRO A 99 -6.42 9.36 -0.48
C PRO A 99 -6.62 10.39 0.63
N SER A 100 -5.66 11.28 0.80
CA SER A 100 -5.81 12.43 1.69
C SER A 100 -7.09 13.20 1.39
N GLU A 101 -7.96 13.37 2.38
CA GLU A 101 -9.18 14.18 2.25
C GLU A 101 -8.87 15.68 2.13
N THR A 102 -7.71 16.10 2.65
CA THR A 102 -7.25 17.50 2.58
C THR A 102 -6.71 17.86 1.20
N TYR A 103 -6.07 16.91 0.51
CA TYR A 103 -5.38 17.13 -0.76
C TYR A 103 -5.78 16.11 -1.84
N PRO A 104 -7.06 16.05 -2.25
CA PRO A 104 -7.55 15.00 -3.15
C PRO A 104 -7.24 15.25 -4.65
N LEU A 105 -6.75 16.43 -5.03
CA LEU A 105 -6.63 16.85 -6.43
C LEU A 105 -5.76 15.94 -7.29
N ILE A 106 -4.70 15.38 -6.71
CA ILE A 106 -3.75 14.51 -7.44
C ILE A 106 -4.36 13.18 -7.91
N THR A 107 -5.48 12.77 -7.34
CA THR A 107 -6.06 11.45 -7.62
C THR A 107 -6.54 11.27 -9.06
N GLY A 108 -7.01 12.34 -9.69
CA GLY A 108 -7.41 12.30 -11.11
C GLY A 108 -6.22 12.02 -12.02
N ASP A 109 -5.09 12.65 -11.74
CA ASP A 109 -3.84 12.45 -12.49
C ASP A 109 -3.28 11.03 -12.26
N LEU A 110 -3.43 10.50 -11.03
CA LEU A 110 -3.03 9.14 -10.70
C LEU A 110 -3.87 8.07 -11.44
N TYR A 111 -5.18 8.26 -11.57
CA TYR A 111 -6.01 7.37 -12.38
C TYR A 111 -5.55 7.34 -13.84
N GLN A 112 -5.30 8.51 -14.43
CA GLN A 112 -4.81 8.59 -15.79
C GLN A 112 -3.41 7.95 -15.93
N LEU A 113 -2.56 8.13 -14.93
CA LEU A 113 -1.23 7.51 -14.89
C LEU A 113 -1.33 5.99 -14.86
N PHE A 114 -2.19 5.43 -14.02
CA PHE A 114 -2.39 3.99 -13.90
C PHE A 114 -2.98 3.39 -15.18
N ASP A 115 -4.00 4.01 -15.75
CA ASP A 115 -4.65 3.59 -17.00
C ASP A 115 -3.65 3.56 -18.17
N THR A 116 -2.82 4.60 -18.29
CA THR A 116 -1.79 4.68 -19.35
C THR A 116 -0.53 3.84 -19.06
N SER A 117 -0.44 3.20 -17.91
CA SER A 117 0.67 2.32 -17.50
C SER A 117 0.32 0.83 -17.57
N ASP A 118 -0.70 0.46 -18.32
CA ASP A 118 -1.18 -0.92 -18.50
C ASP A 118 -1.55 -1.63 -17.18
N LEU A 119 -1.92 -0.85 -16.15
CA LEU A 119 -2.39 -1.43 -14.91
C LEU A 119 -3.76 -2.08 -15.14
N PRO A 120 -3.97 -3.34 -14.73
CA PRO A 120 -5.26 -3.99 -14.93
C PRO A 120 -6.41 -3.20 -14.30
N GLY A 121 -7.50 -3.05 -15.02
CA GLY A 121 -8.70 -2.39 -14.51
C GLY A 121 -9.19 -3.06 -13.22
N GLY A 122 -9.46 -2.27 -12.18
CA GLY A 122 -9.88 -2.76 -10.87
C GLY A 122 -8.74 -3.14 -9.92
N ALA A 123 -7.47 -3.16 -10.37
CA ALA A 123 -6.34 -3.42 -9.46
C ALA A 123 -6.17 -2.33 -8.41
N VAL A 124 -6.40 -1.06 -8.78
CA VAL A 124 -6.40 0.08 -7.86
C VAL A 124 -7.70 0.85 -8.01
N ASN A 125 -8.46 0.97 -6.92
CA ASN A 125 -9.75 1.66 -6.86
C ASN A 125 -9.63 2.82 -5.87
N ILE A 126 -9.71 4.05 -6.37
CA ILE A 126 -9.56 5.25 -5.54
C ILE A 126 -10.94 5.79 -5.14
N LEU A 127 -11.18 5.90 -3.84
CA LEU A 127 -12.41 6.46 -3.28
C LEU A 127 -12.10 7.77 -2.57
N THR A 128 -12.53 8.89 -3.16
CA THR A 128 -12.42 10.20 -2.50
C THR A 128 -13.59 10.43 -1.54
N GLY A 129 -13.31 10.95 -0.37
CA GLY A 129 -14.33 11.24 0.63
C GLY A 129 -13.75 11.44 2.03
N TYR A 130 -14.61 11.54 3.02
CA TYR A 130 -14.19 11.68 4.42
C TYR A 130 -13.63 10.35 4.95
N SER A 131 -12.37 10.35 5.35
CA SER A 131 -11.65 9.17 5.84
C SER A 131 -12.38 8.47 6.98
N SER A 132 -12.97 9.23 7.92
CA SER A 132 -13.70 8.67 9.06
C SER A 132 -14.96 7.88 8.67
N GLN A 133 -15.66 8.29 7.61
CA GLN A 133 -16.85 7.61 7.12
C GLN A 133 -16.47 6.36 6.32
N LEU A 134 -15.50 6.48 5.41
CA LEU A 134 -15.05 5.39 4.56
C LEU A 134 -14.31 4.32 5.36
N LEU A 135 -13.52 4.71 6.36
CA LEU A 135 -12.83 3.78 7.25
C LEU A 135 -13.80 2.78 7.89
N LYS A 136 -14.92 3.26 8.44
CA LYS A 136 -15.89 2.37 9.07
C LYS A 136 -16.45 1.35 8.09
N VAL A 137 -16.91 1.80 6.92
CA VAL A 137 -17.49 0.93 5.90
C VAL A 137 -16.48 -0.13 5.43
N LEU A 138 -15.24 0.27 5.14
CA LEU A 138 -14.20 -0.63 4.66
C LEU A 138 -13.72 -1.60 5.74
N ALA A 139 -13.64 -1.15 6.99
CA ALA A 139 -13.22 -1.99 8.11
C ALA A 139 -14.27 -3.04 8.48
N GLU A 140 -15.56 -2.72 8.35
CA GLU A 140 -16.67 -3.65 8.61
C GLU A 140 -16.99 -4.57 7.41
N HIS A 141 -16.45 -4.31 6.21
CA HIS A 141 -16.79 -5.06 5.00
C HIS A 141 -16.15 -6.44 4.99
N ASP A 142 -16.95 -7.49 4.81
CA ASP A 142 -16.48 -8.88 4.87
C ASP A 142 -15.52 -9.26 3.73
N ASP A 143 -15.69 -8.68 2.53
CA ASP A 143 -14.83 -8.95 1.36
C ASP A 143 -13.55 -8.07 1.34
N VAL A 144 -13.24 -7.38 2.43
CA VAL A 144 -11.95 -6.73 2.64
C VAL A 144 -11.10 -7.63 3.51
N ASP A 145 -9.97 -8.09 2.98
CA ASP A 145 -9.07 -9.06 3.63
C ASP A 145 -8.04 -8.39 4.55
N ALA A 146 -7.73 -7.13 4.29
CA ALA A 146 -6.85 -6.33 5.14
C ALA A 146 -7.22 -4.86 5.11
N ILE A 147 -6.93 -4.15 6.23
CA ILE A 147 -7.05 -2.70 6.31
C ILE A 147 -5.75 -2.08 6.77
N TRP A 148 -5.27 -1.12 5.99
CA TRP A 148 -4.11 -0.31 6.26
C TRP A 148 -4.57 1.11 6.59
N CYS A 149 -4.36 1.55 7.83
CA CYS A 149 -4.81 2.86 8.28
C CYS A 149 -3.65 3.68 8.81
N PHE A 150 -3.26 4.71 8.04
CA PHE A 150 -2.10 5.57 8.31
C PHE A 150 -2.55 7.01 8.61
N THR A 151 -3.46 7.13 9.55
CA THR A 151 -3.99 8.41 10.04
C THR A 151 -3.52 8.67 11.47
N ASP A 152 -4.30 9.42 12.23
CA ASP A 152 -4.03 9.69 13.64
C ASP A 152 -4.33 8.46 14.56
N GLU A 153 -4.08 8.62 15.84
CA GLU A 153 -4.32 7.59 16.86
C GLU A 153 -5.80 7.16 16.91
N ALA A 154 -6.72 8.08 16.73
CA ALA A 154 -8.17 7.79 16.74
C ALA A 154 -8.58 6.95 15.54
N GLY A 155 -8.03 7.24 14.36
CA GLY A 155 -8.25 6.44 13.15
C GLY A 155 -7.65 5.04 13.28
N ALA A 156 -6.42 4.92 13.81
CA ALA A 156 -5.80 3.62 14.06
C ALA A 156 -6.61 2.76 15.05
N ALA A 157 -7.10 3.36 16.14
CA ALA A 157 -7.98 2.68 17.10
C ALA A 157 -9.32 2.25 16.48
N SER A 158 -9.91 3.13 15.66
CA SER A 158 -11.17 2.85 14.96
C SER A 158 -11.02 1.72 13.94
N ALA A 159 -9.91 1.69 13.17
CA ALA A 159 -9.62 0.61 12.25
C ALA A 159 -9.61 -0.76 12.95
N LYS A 160 -8.95 -0.84 14.11
CA LYS A 160 -8.92 -2.07 14.92
C LYS A 160 -10.29 -2.45 15.47
N ALA A 161 -11.04 -1.48 15.98
CA ALA A 161 -12.35 -1.73 16.60
C ALA A 161 -13.39 -2.21 15.57
N TYR A 162 -13.42 -1.61 14.37
CA TYR A 162 -14.37 -1.97 13.32
C TYR A 162 -14.00 -3.26 12.56
N SER A 163 -12.75 -3.70 12.62
CA SER A 163 -12.26 -4.89 11.89
C SER A 163 -12.46 -6.21 12.63
N THR A 164 -13.34 -6.26 13.64
CA THR A 164 -13.54 -7.45 14.48
C THR A 164 -14.51 -8.47 13.89
N GLY A 165 -15.20 -8.16 12.79
CA GLY A 165 -16.25 -9.01 12.20
C GLY A 165 -15.71 -10.23 11.46
N ASN A 166 -14.53 -10.15 10.90
CA ASN A 166 -13.83 -11.23 10.21
C ASN A 166 -12.34 -11.28 10.63
N LEU A 167 -11.55 -12.19 10.07
CA LEU A 167 -10.13 -12.36 10.40
C LEU A 167 -9.20 -11.47 9.56
N LYS A 168 -9.67 -10.29 9.10
CA LYS A 168 -8.84 -9.39 8.32
C LYS A 168 -7.62 -8.89 9.08
N GLN A 169 -6.54 -8.68 8.35
CA GLN A 169 -5.34 -8.10 8.91
C GLN A 169 -5.49 -6.58 9.08
N VAL A 170 -5.04 -6.05 10.21
CA VAL A 170 -5.05 -4.60 10.48
C VAL A 170 -3.63 -4.12 10.63
N PHE A 171 -3.23 -3.19 9.76
CA PHE A 171 -1.91 -2.58 9.76
C PHE A 171 -2.03 -1.07 9.93
N THR A 172 -1.43 -0.53 10.97
CA THR A 172 -1.51 0.90 11.31
C THR A 172 -0.16 1.44 11.75
N ASN A 173 0.00 2.76 11.66
CA ASN A 173 1.13 3.48 12.24
C ASN A 173 0.96 3.76 13.75
N GLU A 174 -0.12 3.30 14.37
CA GLU A 174 -0.46 3.57 15.79
C GLU A 174 -0.51 5.09 16.12
N GLY A 175 -0.92 5.91 15.16
CA GLY A 175 -0.94 7.35 15.27
C GLY A 175 0.45 8.02 15.29
N ARG A 176 1.52 7.26 15.06
CA ARG A 176 2.88 7.81 15.01
C ARG A 176 3.12 8.51 13.69
N ALA A 177 3.73 9.68 13.72
CA ALA A 177 4.14 10.36 12.51
C ALA A 177 5.20 9.53 11.74
N ILE A 178 5.01 9.40 10.44
CA ILE A 178 5.95 8.77 9.52
C ILE A 178 6.59 9.86 8.69
N ASP A 179 7.91 9.87 8.64
CA ASP A 179 8.64 10.69 7.67
C ASP A 179 8.71 9.90 6.35
N TRP A 180 7.73 10.16 5.48
CA TRP A 180 7.60 9.47 4.19
C TRP A 180 8.80 9.68 3.26
N PHE A 181 9.58 10.74 3.46
CA PHE A 181 10.80 11.00 2.67
C PHE A 181 11.98 10.11 3.08
N LYS A 182 11.97 9.58 4.29
CA LYS A 182 13.00 8.65 4.75
C LYS A 182 12.69 7.21 4.30
N SER A 183 13.61 6.60 3.55
CA SER A 183 13.45 5.22 3.09
C SER A 183 13.22 4.22 4.24
N GLU A 184 13.87 4.43 5.38
CA GLU A 184 13.73 3.55 6.55
C GLU A 184 12.32 3.56 7.16
N GLN A 185 11.53 4.61 6.92
CA GLN A 185 10.18 4.76 7.46
C GLN A 185 9.09 4.61 6.39
N GLY A 186 9.30 5.20 5.22
CA GLY A 186 8.30 5.25 4.14
C GLY A 186 8.42 4.15 3.09
N GLU A 187 9.43 3.30 3.18
CA GLU A 187 9.73 2.24 2.22
C GLU A 187 10.26 0.99 2.94
N GLY A 188 10.32 -0.13 2.25
CA GLY A 188 11.05 -1.31 2.70
C GLY A 188 10.22 -2.60 2.78
N ARG A 189 10.94 -3.67 3.16
CA ARG A 189 10.38 -5.03 3.19
C ARG A 189 9.21 -5.22 4.14
N TRP A 190 9.12 -4.42 5.18
CA TRP A 190 8.05 -4.54 6.17
C TRP A 190 6.67 -4.23 5.56
N PHE A 191 6.59 -3.30 4.59
CA PHE A 191 5.37 -3.08 3.83
C PHE A 191 5.01 -4.29 2.95
N LEU A 192 6.01 -4.92 2.32
CA LEU A 192 5.80 -6.14 1.53
C LEU A 192 5.33 -7.31 2.42
N GLN A 193 5.90 -7.43 3.63
CA GLN A 193 5.49 -8.43 4.62
C GLN A 193 4.04 -8.22 5.08
N HIS A 194 3.61 -6.99 5.29
CA HIS A 194 2.22 -6.68 5.62
C HIS A 194 1.26 -6.80 4.43
N ALA A 195 1.77 -6.80 3.20
CA ALA A 195 1.00 -7.02 1.98
C ALA A 195 0.86 -8.51 1.59
N THR A 196 1.44 -9.41 2.37
CA THR A 196 1.42 -10.85 2.09
C THR A 196 1.02 -11.67 3.30
N GLN A 197 0.56 -12.89 3.04
CA GLN A 197 0.41 -13.95 4.02
C GLN A 197 1.29 -15.14 3.65
N VAL A 198 1.74 -15.88 4.66
CA VAL A 198 2.59 -17.05 4.43
C VAL A 198 1.72 -18.31 4.37
N LYS A 199 1.78 -19.01 3.24
CA LYS A 199 1.20 -20.33 3.07
C LYS A 199 2.27 -21.39 3.21
N ASN A 200 2.09 -22.28 4.17
CA ASN A 200 2.99 -23.42 4.39
C ASN A 200 2.49 -24.66 3.65
N ILE A 201 3.31 -25.20 2.75
CA ILE A 201 3.07 -26.45 2.03
C ILE A 201 4.01 -27.51 2.62
N TRP A 202 3.44 -28.57 3.13
CA TRP A 202 4.17 -29.68 3.77
C TRP A 202 4.32 -30.82 2.78
N VAL A 203 5.56 -31.14 2.44
CA VAL A 203 5.89 -32.23 1.49
C VAL A 203 6.60 -33.34 2.23
N PRO A 204 5.89 -34.40 2.66
CA PRO A 204 6.52 -35.54 3.29
C PRO A 204 7.42 -36.29 2.31
N TYR A 205 8.55 -36.79 2.77
CA TYR A 205 9.49 -37.56 1.96
C TYR A 205 10.07 -38.75 2.73
N GLY A 206 10.40 -39.80 1.98
CA GLY A 206 10.95 -41.04 2.50
C GLY A 206 9.94 -41.91 3.24
N GLU A 207 10.20 -43.21 3.26
CA GLU A 207 9.53 -44.21 4.11
C GLU A 207 10.23 -44.32 5.47
#